data_c943b4a3040c97191252bdf5564cc6fe
#
_entry.id   c943b4a3040c97191252bdf5564cc6fe
#
_cell.length_a   1.000
_cell.length_b   1.000
_cell.length_c   1.000
_cell.angle_alpha   90.00
_cell.angle_beta   90.00
_cell.angle_gamma   90.00
#
_symmetry.space_group_name_H-M   'P 1'
#
loop_
_entity.id
_entity.type
_entity.pdbx_description
1 polymer ?
#
loop_
_entity_poly.entity_id
_entity_poly.type
_entity_poly.pdbx_seq_one_letter_code
_entity_poly.pdbx_strand_id
1 'polypeptide(L)'
;MNNNMTKKTTGRVTIPTNLDIVPETIEVLKKWGADAIRDCDGTEFPEELTKVGAKIYSTYYTTRKDNEWAKANPDEVQQCYIMTAFYTATTKVLEIPLMKGISDELMQVNTRDDIKRWWEVIDRTTGDVVEVEKWSYNEETGCVVIEDAKEFHEYTVSFLAYIIWDPVHMYNAVTNDWKDFEHQITFDVRQPKTKEFSMKRLRKFCEDHPYVNVIRYTTFFHQFTLMFDELKREKFVDWYGYSASVSPYILEQFEQEVGYKFRPEFIIDQGYYNNQYRVPSKEFKDFQAFQRKEVAKLAKEMVDITHECGKEAMMFLGDHWIGTEPFMPEFKEIGLDAVVGSVGNGSTLRLISDIPGVKYTEGRFLPYFFPDTF
;
A
#
# COMPACT_ATOMS: atom_id res chain seq x y z
N MET A 1 5.21 -32.18 -40.16
CA MET A 1 4.85 -30.84 -40.68
C MET A 1 5.48 -29.83 -39.73
N ASN A 2 6.51 -29.13 -40.21
CA ASN A 2 7.25 -28.15 -39.42
C ASN A 2 6.38 -26.90 -39.25
N ASN A 3 5.81 -26.71 -38.08
CA ASN A 3 5.21 -25.44 -37.67
C ASN A 3 6.35 -24.47 -37.29
N ASN A 4 6.93 -23.86 -38.29
CA ASN A 4 7.69 -22.61 -38.11
C ASN A 4 6.67 -21.52 -37.71
N MET A 5 6.36 -21.41 -36.45
CA MET A 5 5.79 -20.16 -35.91
C MET A 5 6.86 -19.08 -36.09
N THR A 6 6.73 -18.31 -37.15
CA THR A 6 7.55 -17.12 -37.35
C THR A 6 7.31 -16.18 -36.18
N LYS A 7 8.32 -15.96 -35.36
CA LYS A 7 8.36 -14.91 -34.36
C LYS A 7 8.05 -13.56 -35.00
N LYS A 8 6.79 -13.16 -35.02
CA LYS A 8 6.35 -11.95 -35.73
C LYS A 8 6.33 -10.71 -34.85
N THR A 9 6.54 -10.82 -33.55
CA THR A 9 6.52 -9.66 -32.66
C THR A 9 7.79 -9.59 -31.84
N THR A 10 8.31 -8.40 -31.69
CA THR A 10 9.39 -8.08 -30.76
C THR A 10 8.83 -7.84 -29.35
N GLY A 11 7.51 -7.79 -29.20
CA GLY A 11 6.80 -7.61 -27.94
C GLY A 11 6.32 -8.91 -27.34
N ARG A 12 6.13 -8.91 -26.04
CA ARG A 12 5.54 -10.02 -25.28
C ARG A 12 4.05 -9.77 -25.09
N VAL A 13 3.22 -10.78 -25.35
CA VAL A 13 1.79 -10.75 -25.10
C VAL A 13 1.49 -11.61 -23.90
N THR A 14 0.90 -11.01 -22.85
CA THR A 14 0.51 -11.69 -21.59
C THR A 14 -1.01 -11.77 -21.50
N ILE A 15 -1.52 -12.97 -21.27
CA ILE A 15 -2.96 -13.22 -21.12
C ILE A 15 -3.26 -13.50 -19.65
N PRO A 16 -4.27 -12.81 -19.07
CA PRO A 16 -4.78 -13.18 -17.74
C PRO A 16 -5.57 -14.48 -17.83
N THR A 17 -5.56 -15.25 -16.75
CA THR A 17 -6.36 -16.47 -16.62
C THR A 17 -6.79 -16.68 -15.17
N ASN A 18 -7.84 -17.50 -15.01
CA ASN A 18 -8.29 -18.05 -13.74
C ASN A 18 -8.71 -19.50 -13.93
N LEU A 19 -9.14 -20.17 -12.84
CA LEU A 19 -9.50 -21.58 -12.86
C LEU A 19 -10.72 -21.91 -13.73
N ASP A 20 -11.62 -20.94 -13.93
CA ASP A 20 -12.90 -21.17 -14.62
C ASP A 20 -12.78 -21.11 -16.14
N ILE A 21 -11.68 -20.56 -16.67
CA ILE A 21 -11.48 -20.32 -18.12
C ILE A 21 -10.18 -20.93 -18.67
N VAL A 22 -9.73 -22.06 -18.13
CA VAL A 22 -8.48 -22.72 -18.56
C VAL A 22 -8.50 -23.13 -20.04
N PRO A 23 -9.54 -23.82 -20.56
CA PRO A 23 -9.60 -24.19 -21.97
C PRO A 23 -9.56 -22.97 -22.90
N GLU A 24 -10.33 -21.94 -22.59
CA GLU A 24 -10.40 -20.70 -23.35
C GLU A 24 -9.05 -19.96 -23.33
N THR A 25 -8.38 -19.94 -22.18
CA THR A 25 -7.03 -19.38 -22.04
C THR A 25 -6.05 -20.07 -22.98
N ILE A 26 -6.06 -21.39 -23.05
CA ILE A 26 -5.18 -22.17 -23.93
C ILE A 26 -5.49 -21.90 -25.41
N GLU A 27 -6.76 -21.78 -25.77
CA GLU A 27 -7.19 -21.46 -27.13
C GLU A 27 -6.71 -20.08 -27.54
N VAL A 28 -6.97 -19.04 -26.70
CA VAL A 28 -6.57 -17.66 -26.95
C VAL A 28 -5.06 -17.52 -27.02
N LEU A 29 -4.33 -18.18 -26.12
CA LEU A 29 -2.86 -18.20 -26.13
C LEU A 29 -2.31 -18.68 -27.47
N LYS A 30 -2.86 -19.77 -28.01
CA LYS A 30 -2.45 -20.30 -29.32
C LYS A 30 -2.86 -19.38 -30.47
N LYS A 31 -4.09 -18.87 -30.44
CA LYS A 31 -4.65 -18.02 -31.50
C LYS A 31 -3.93 -16.68 -31.62
N TRP A 32 -3.56 -16.08 -30.50
CA TRP A 32 -2.86 -14.79 -30.47
C TRP A 32 -1.35 -14.92 -30.52
N GLY A 33 -0.80 -16.10 -30.36
CA GLY A 33 0.64 -16.31 -30.23
C GLY A 33 1.20 -15.65 -28.97
N ALA A 34 0.44 -15.70 -27.88
CA ALA A 34 0.87 -15.13 -26.61
C ALA A 34 2.04 -15.93 -26.02
N ASP A 35 2.97 -15.23 -25.38
CA ASP A 35 4.19 -15.82 -24.82
C ASP A 35 4.10 -15.99 -23.31
N ALA A 36 3.14 -15.36 -22.66
CA ALA A 36 3.00 -15.38 -21.21
C ALA A 36 1.55 -15.50 -20.76
N ILE A 37 1.38 -16.08 -19.57
CA ILE A 37 0.11 -16.18 -18.85
C ILE A 37 0.33 -15.61 -17.47
N ARG A 38 -0.62 -14.85 -16.97
CA ARG A 38 -0.63 -14.39 -15.58
C ARG A 38 -1.85 -14.92 -14.84
N ASP A 39 -1.71 -15.16 -13.54
CA ASP A 39 -2.83 -15.42 -12.65
C ASP A 39 -3.73 -14.18 -12.49
N CYS A 40 -4.91 -14.39 -11.94
CA CYS A 40 -5.77 -13.35 -11.43
C CYS A 40 -5.65 -13.33 -9.90
N ASP A 41 -5.07 -12.24 -9.38
CA ASP A 41 -5.03 -11.95 -7.93
C ASP A 41 -4.44 -13.04 -7.02
N GLY A 42 -3.40 -13.73 -7.48
CA GLY A 42 -2.68 -14.74 -6.71
C GLY A 42 -3.38 -16.10 -6.67
N THR A 43 -4.21 -16.39 -7.66
CA THR A 43 -4.81 -17.71 -7.86
C THR A 43 -3.75 -18.72 -8.31
N GLU A 44 -3.74 -19.91 -7.74
CA GLU A 44 -2.85 -20.98 -8.16
C GLU A 44 -3.14 -21.42 -9.60
N PHE A 45 -2.06 -21.71 -10.35
CA PHE A 45 -2.20 -22.19 -11.71
C PHE A 45 -2.57 -23.68 -11.74
N PRO A 46 -3.59 -24.08 -12.52
CA PRO A 46 -3.87 -25.48 -12.77
C PRO A 46 -2.73 -26.11 -13.60
N GLU A 47 -2.53 -27.42 -13.39
CA GLU A 47 -1.41 -28.16 -13.96
C GLU A 47 -1.37 -28.05 -15.51
N GLU A 48 -2.53 -28.01 -16.15
CA GLU A 48 -2.65 -27.88 -17.61
C GLU A 48 -1.97 -26.61 -18.12
N LEU A 49 -2.11 -25.48 -17.40
CA LEU A 49 -1.49 -24.22 -17.80
C LEU A 49 0.02 -24.19 -17.54
N THR A 50 0.52 -24.93 -16.58
CA THR A 50 1.96 -25.02 -16.33
C THR A 50 2.73 -25.73 -17.44
N LYS A 51 2.02 -26.51 -18.27
CA LYS A 51 2.58 -27.34 -19.35
C LYS A 51 2.44 -26.75 -20.75
N VAL A 52 1.79 -25.59 -20.91
CA VAL A 52 1.57 -25.00 -22.25
C VAL A 52 2.81 -24.39 -22.91
N GLY A 53 3.92 -24.27 -22.17
CA GLY A 53 5.18 -23.70 -22.68
C GLY A 53 5.21 -22.17 -22.73
N ALA A 54 4.22 -21.49 -22.17
CA ALA A 54 4.22 -20.06 -21.98
C ALA A 54 4.97 -19.68 -20.70
N LYS A 55 5.47 -18.45 -20.64
CA LYS A 55 6.05 -17.88 -19.43
C LYS A 55 4.96 -17.61 -18.41
N ILE A 56 5.15 -17.99 -17.15
CA ILE A 56 4.13 -17.89 -16.12
C ILE A 56 4.48 -16.75 -15.17
N TYR A 57 3.53 -15.83 -15.01
CA TYR A 57 3.58 -14.73 -14.07
C TYR A 57 2.64 -15.01 -12.90
N SER A 58 3.15 -14.99 -11.69
CA SER A 58 2.33 -15.11 -10.50
C SER A 58 2.31 -13.82 -9.72
N THR A 59 1.10 -13.40 -9.35
CA THR A 59 0.88 -12.23 -8.52
C THR A 59 1.25 -12.54 -7.08
N TYR A 60 2.09 -11.70 -6.48
CA TYR A 60 2.54 -11.82 -5.12
C TYR A 60 2.14 -10.59 -4.31
N TYR A 61 1.52 -10.84 -3.17
CA TYR A 61 1.18 -9.81 -2.18
C TYR A 61 2.09 -9.95 -0.97
N THR A 62 2.69 -8.85 -0.58
CA THR A 62 3.65 -8.81 0.54
C THR A 62 2.99 -9.11 1.88
N THR A 63 1.71 -8.76 2.04
CA THR A 63 0.96 -8.85 3.29
C THR A 63 -0.45 -9.41 3.07
N ARG A 64 -0.57 -10.66 2.67
CA ARG A 64 -1.90 -11.28 2.45
C ARG A 64 -1.93 -12.70 2.97
N LYS A 65 -3.06 -13.09 3.58
CA LYS A 65 -3.33 -14.43 4.15
C LYS A 65 -2.42 -14.79 5.34
N ASP A 66 -1.98 -13.79 6.10
CA ASP A 66 -1.09 -13.98 7.24
C ASP A 66 -1.70 -13.48 8.56
N ASN A 67 -3.04 -13.52 8.68
CA ASN A 67 -3.76 -13.03 9.86
C ASN A 67 -3.26 -13.66 11.17
N GLU A 68 -2.96 -14.96 11.17
CA GLU A 68 -2.46 -15.64 12.37
C GLU A 68 -1.12 -15.06 12.85
N TRP A 69 -0.24 -14.72 11.90
CA TRP A 69 1.01 -14.08 12.23
C TRP A 69 0.78 -12.65 12.74
N ALA A 70 -0.09 -11.87 12.10
CA ALA A 70 -0.43 -10.51 12.52
C ALA A 70 -1.09 -10.48 13.91
N LYS A 71 -2.02 -11.39 14.19
CA LYS A 71 -2.65 -11.56 15.51
C LYS A 71 -1.62 -11.93 16.60
N ALA A 72 -0.64 -12.76 16.28
CA ALA A 72 0.44 -13.14 17.20
C ALA A 72 1.49 -12.03 17.39
N ASN A 73 1.51 -11.01 16.52
CA ASN A 73 2.46 -9.91 16.53
C ASN A 73 1.76 -8.55 16.38
N PRO A 74 0.88 -8.19 17.30
CA PRO A 74 0.00 -7.03 17.14
C PRO A 74 0.74 -5.68 17.06
N ASP A 75 1.97 -5.60 17.55
CA ASP A 75 2.80 -4.39 17.46
C ASP A 75 3.41 -4.19 16.06
N GLU A 76 3.40 -5.24 15.24
CA GLU A 76 3.88 -5.23 13.87
C GLU A 76 2.78 -4.87 12.84
N VAL A 77 1.52 -4.75 13.30
CA VAL A 77 0.39 -4.34 12.45
C VAL A 77 0.64 -2.93 11.92
N GLN A 78 0.31 -2.72 10.64
CA GLN A 78 0.49 -1.44 10.00
C GLN A 78 -0.34 -0.36 10.67
N GLN A 79 0.23 0.84 10.77
CA GLN A 79 -0.40 1.99 11.41
C GLN A 79 -0.51 3.17 10.46
N CYS A 80 -1.45 4.05 10.75
CA CYS A 80 -1.53 5.38 10.12
C CYS A 80 -1.84 6.44 11.19
N TYR A 81 -1.62 7.71 10.81
CA TYR A 81 -2.15 8.83 11.60
C TYR A 81 -3.60 9.11 11.21
N ILE A 82 -4.43 9.25 12.22
CA ILE A 82 -5.79 9.76 12.10
C ILE A 82 -5.87 11.10 12.82
N MET A 83 -6.59 12.04 12.23
CA MET A 83 -6.94 13.31 12.86
C MET A 83 -8.45 13.33 13.13
N THR A 84 -8.84 13.78 14.31
CA THR A 84 -10.24 14.01 14.65
C THR A 84 -10.85 15.12 13.80
N ALA A 85 -12.17 15.24 13.81
CA ALA A 85 -12.81 16.47 13.38
C ALA A 85 -12.38 17.65 14.26
N PHE A 86 -12.70 18.88 13.83
CA PHE A 86 -12.50 20.09 14.62
C PHE A 86 -13.56 20.15 15.73
N TYR A 87 -13.11 20.37 16.97
CA TYR A 87 -13.99 20.49 18.14
C TYR A 87 -13.84 21.87 18.76
N THR A 88 -14.92 22.63 18.82
CA THR A 88 -14.94 23.95 19.47
C THR A 88 -15.13 23.82 20.97
N ALA A 89 -14.23 24.37 21.76
CA ALA A 89 -14.35 24.42 23.20
C ALA A 89 -15.43 25.42 23.62
N THR A 90 -16.44 24.97 24.36
CA THR A 90 -17.48 25.82 24.97
C THR A 90 -17.27 26.07 26.44
N THR A 91 -16.33 25.34 27.06
CA THR A 91 -15.88 25.48 28.43
C THR A 91 -14.38 25.22 28.50
N LYS A 92 -13.79 25.39 29.69
CA LYS A 92 -12.35 25.10 29.91
C LYS A 92 -12.00 23.60 29.80
N VAL A 93 -12.99 22.71 29.94
CA VAL A 93 -12.79 21.29 29.76
C VAL A 93 -13.39 20.89 28.42
N LEU A 94 -12.56 20.31 27.54
CA LEU A 94 -13.00 19.81 26.24
C LEU A 94 -12.68 18.32 26.13
N GLU A 95 -13.70 17.51 25.83
CA GLU A 95 -13.58 16.09 25.53
C GLU A 95 -13.68 15.88 24.01
N ILE A 96 -12.68 15.21 23.43
CA ILE A 96 -12.59 14.95 22.00
C ILE A 96 -12.60 13.43 21.77
N PRO A 97 -13.71 12.85 21.29
CA PRO A 97 -13.78 11.43 20.97
C PRO A 97 -12.93 11.11 19.72
N LEU A 98 -11.96 10.20 19.88
CA LEU A 98 -10.99 9.92 18.82
C LEU A 98 -11.61 9.24 17.59
N MET A 99 -12.45 8.24 17.80
CA MET A 99 -12.99 7.39 16.73
C MET A 99 -14.34 7.84 16.18
N LYS A 100 -14.85 9.00 16.62
CA LYS A 100 -16.13 9.49 16.08
C LYS A 100 -16.07 9.74 14.58
N GLY A 101 -16.95 9.08 13.84
CA GLY A 101 -17.01 9.14 12.39
C GLY A 101 -15.96 8.27 11.69
N ILE A 102 -15.35 7.32 12.39
CA ILE A 102 -14.38 6.36 11.85
C ILE A 102 -14.83 4.94 12.24
N SER A 103 -14.67 3.98 11.34
CA SER A 103 -15.01 2.58 11.60
C SER A 103 -14.04 1.96 12.60
N ASP A 104 -14.53 1.60 13.77
CA ASP A 104 -13.80 0.88 14.83
C ASP A 104 -13.56 -0.60 14.48
N GLU A 105 -14.31 -1.15 13.53
CA GLU A 105 -14.10 -2.49 12.99
C GLU A 105 -12.82 -2.56 12.12
N LEU A 106 -12.48 -1.46 11.44
CA LEU A 106 -11.40 -1.42 10.46
C LEU A 106 -10.16 -0.71 10.96
N MET A 107 -10.29 0.09 12.01
CA MET A 107 -9.23 0.90 12.59
C MET A 107 -9.26 0.79 14.11
N GLN A 108 -8.11 0.70 14.75
CA GLN A 108 -8.02 0.66 16.22
C GLN A 108 -7.00 1.67 16.73
N VAL A 109 -7.38 2.44 17.76
CA VAL A 109 -6.46 3.39 18.39
C VAL A 109 -5.24 2.64 18.94
N ASN A 110 -4.06 3.13 18.64
CA ASN A 110 -2.83 2.60 19.23
C ASN A 110 -2.58 3.25 20.61
N THR A 111 -2.85 2.50 21.66
CA THR A 111 -2.54 2.87 23.06
C THR A 111 -1.39 2.06 23.64
N ARG A 112 -0.73 1.20 22.86
CA ARG A 112 0.40 0.39 23.32
C ARG A 112 1.70 1.16 23.36
N ASP A 113 1.86 2.11 22.41
CA ASP A 113 3.01 2.97 22.34
C ASP A 113 2.82 4.24 23.19
N ASP A 114 3.89 4.99 23.42
CA ASP A 114 3.85 6.23 24.18
C ASP A 114 2.99 7.30 23.49
N ILE A 115 1.73 7.41 23.91
CA ILE A 115 0.78 8.36 23.34
C ILE A 115 1.23 9.82 23.51
N LYS A 116 1.97 10.13 24.57
CA LYS A 116 2.48 11.49 24.82
C LYS A 116 3.60 11.88 23.88
N ARG A 117 4.29 10.90 23.32
CA ARG A 117 5.32 11.10 22.31
C ARG A 117 4.75 11.18 20.89
N TRP A 118 3.77 10.34 20.58
CA TRP A 118 3.34 10.12 19.21
C TRP A 118 2.03 10.80 18.84
N TRP A 119 1.22 11.22 19.80
CA TRP A 119 0.01 11.97 19.53
C TRP A 119 0.25 13.47 19.68
N GLU A 120 -0.53 14.26 18.96
CA GLU A 120 -0.43 15.72 19.03
C GLU A 120 -1.83 16.34 19.12
N VAL A 121 -2.00 17.22 20.10
CA VAL A 121 -3.20 18.04 20.25
C VAL A 121 -2.86 19.46 19.80
N ILE A 122 -3.66 20.01 18.90
CA ILE A 122 -3.42 21.35 18.33
C ILE A 122 -4.65 22.22 18.56
N ASP A 123 -4.39 23.42 19.08
CA ASP A 123 -5.32 24.56 19.03
C ASP A 123 -5.30 25.12 17.60
N ARG A 124 -6.29 24.76 16.80
CA ARG A 124 -6.36 25.15 15.37
C ARG A 124 -6.67 26.64 15.15
N THR A 125 -7.17 27.32 16.18
CA THR A 125 -7.42 28.76 16.14
C THR A 125 -6.11 29.56 16.16
N THR A 126 -5.12 29.10 16.92
CA THR A 126 -3.80 29.75 17.01
C THR A 126 -2.70 29.04 16.23
N GLY A 127 -2.87 27.73 15.97
CA GLY A 127 -1.83 26.85 15.41
C GLY A 127 -0.86 26.31 16.48
N ASP A 128 -1.10 26.60 17.76
CA ASP A 128 -0.22 26.16 18.85
C ASP A 128 -0.45 24.69 19.19
N VAL A 129 0.63 23.96 19.48
CA VAL A 129 0.58 22.64 20.07
C VAL A 129 0.20 22.77 21.54
N VAL A 130 -0.79 22.02 21.96
CA VAL A 130 -1.17 21.92 23.40
C VAL A 130 -0.11 21.09 24.12
N GLU A 131 0.46 21.66 25.17
CA GLU A 131 1.48 20.98 26.00
C GLU A 131 0.97 19.62 26.49
N VAL A 132 1.84 18.61 26.49
CA VAL A 132 1.48 17.23 26.78
C VAL A 132 0.92 17.01 28.19
N GLU A 133 1.21 17.90 29.13
CA GLU A 133 0.70 17.90 30.49
C GLU A 133 -0.74 18.44 30.60
N LYS A 134 -1.21 19.16 29.58
CA LYS A 134 -2.54 19.80 29.57
C LYS A 134 -3.65 18.95 28.98
N TRP A 135 -3.33 17.75 28.53
CA TRP A 135 -4.31 16.81 28.04
C TRP A 135 -4.05 15.39 28.53
N SER A 136 -5.08 14.59 28.60
CA SER A 136 -5.02 13.17 28.95
C SER A 136 -5.89 12.35 28.02
N TYR A 137 -5.64 11.05 27.95
CA TYR A 137 -6.50 10.12 27.24
C TYR A 137 -7.27 9.27 28.25
N ASN A 138 -8.57 9.21 28.09
CA ASN A 138 -9.45 8.39 28.89
C ASN A 138 -9.83 7.13 28.06
N GLU A 139 -9.30 5.97 28.45
CA GLU A 139 -9.56 4.70 27.77
C GLU A 139 -11.02 4.26 27.86
N GLU A 140 -11.73 4.57 28.95
CA GLU A 140 -13.12 4.14 29.12
C GLU A 140 -14.06 4.86 28.15
N THR A 141 -13.79 6.13 27.86
CA THR A 141 -14.62 6.95 26.96
C THR A 141 -14.04 7.04 25.52
N GLY A 142 -12.79 6.63 25.32
CA GLY A 142 -12.08 6.81 24.06
C GLY A 142 -11.83 8.28 23.70
N CYS A 143 -11.80 9.17 24.69
CA CYS A 143 -11.66 10.61 24.50
C CYS A 143 -10.30 11.13 24.93
N VAL A 144 -9.78 12.12 24.21
CA VAL A 144 -8.75 13.02 24.73
C VAL A 144 -9.46 14.16 25.48
N VAL A 145 -9.01 14.43 26.70
CA VAL A 145 -9.54 15.48 27.57
C VAL A 145 -8.50 16.58 27.67
N ILE A 146 -8.89 17.81 27.34
CA ILE A 146 -8.09 19.03 27.54
C ILE A 146 -8.68 19.79 28.73
N GLU A 147 -7.90 19.99 29.80
CA GLU A 147 -8.41 20.55 31.07
C GLU A 147 -8.41 22.09 31.08
N ASP A 148 -7.63 22.77 30.25
CA ASP A 148 -7.54 24.22 30.17
C ASP A 148 -7.70 24.72 28.72
N ALA A 149 -8.75 24.23 28.06
CA ALA A 149 -9.10 24.66 26.72
C ALA A 149 -9.57 26.12 26.72
N LYS A 150 -9.17 26.89 25.72
CA LYS A 150 -9.66 28.25 25.53
C LYS A 150 -11.04 28.24 24.90
N GLU A 151 -11.99 28.90 25.53
CA GLU A 151 -13.36 28.98 25.02
C GLU A 151 -13.40 29.59 23.62
N PHE A 152 -14.22 28.98 22.75
CA PHE A 152 -14.41 29.31 21.34
C PHE A 152 -13.20 29.04 20.44
N HIS A 153 -12.13 28.41 20.96
CA HIS A 153 -11.06 27.86 20.12
C HIS A 153 -11.43 26.48 19.59
N GLU A 154 -10.91 26.14 18.43
CA GLU A 154 -11.08 24.84 17.81
C GLU A 154 -9.84 23.97 18.04
N TYR A 155 -10.05 22.71 18.35
CA TYR A 155 -8.99 21.75 18.64
C TYR A 155 -9.13 20.50 17.78
N THR A 156 -7.99 19.87 17.48
CA THR A 156 -7.90 18.55 16.86
C THR A 156 -6.90 17.69 17.61
N VAL A 157 -7.09 16.38 17.51
CA VAL A 157 -6.11 15.38 17.97
C VAL A 157 -5.66 14.58 16.78
N SER A 158 -4.35 14.48 16.57
CA SER A 158 -3.73 13.56 15.64
C SER A 158 -3.13 12.39 16.43
N PHE A 159 -3.52 11.16 16.09
CA PHE A 159 -3.17 9.97 16.85
C PHE A 159 -2.85 8.79 15.94
N LEU A 160 -2.05 7.83 16.44
CA LEU A 160 -1.76 6.59 15.74
C LEU A 160 -2.91 5.60 15.87
N ALA A 161 -3.24 4.94 14.77
CA ALA A 161 -4.20 3.86 14.73
C ALA A 161 -3.67 2.68 13.92
N TYR A 162 -3.96 1.47 14.39
CA TYR A 162 -3.71 0.24 13.63
C TYR A 162 -4.71 0.10 12.50
N ILE A 163 -4.24 -0.34 11.35
CA ILE A 163 -5.05 -0.68 10.18
C ILE A 163 -5.33 -2.17 10.25
N ILE A 164 -6.57 -2.56 10.54
CA ILE A 164 -6.99 -3.96 10.72
C ILE A 164 -7.72 -4.51 9.50
N TRP A 165 -7.30 -4.12 8.31
CA TRP A 165 -7.81 -4.57 7.02
C TRP A 165 -6.73 -4.44 5.93
N ASP A 166 -6.82 -5.26 4.89
CA ASP A 166 -6.01 -5.14 3.67
C ASP A 166 -6.73 -4.23 2.68
N PRO A 167 -6.14 -3.12 2.21
CA PRO A 167 -6.77 -2.21 1.27
C PRO A 167 -7.33 -2.90 0.02
N VAL A 168 -6.58 -3.81 -0.57
CA VAL A 168 -7.02 -4.52 -1.77
C VAL A 168 -8.19 -5.45 -1.48
N HIS A 169 -8.12 -6.19 -0.38
CA HIS A 169 -9.20 -7.08 0.05
C HIS A 169 -10.46 -6.29 0.45
N MET A 170 -10.28 -5.22 1.22
CA MET A 170 -11.39 -4.35 1.63
C MET A 170 -12.05 -3.69 0.43
N TYR A 171 -11.27 -3.21 -0.53
CA TYR A 171 -11.80 -2.62 -1.74
C TYR A 171 -12.70 -3.62 -2.49
N ASN A 172 -12.25 -4.86 -2.67
CA ASN A 172 -13.04 -5.90 -3.28
C ASN A 172 -14.29 -6.26 -2.48
N ALA A 173 -14.20 -6.29 -1.14
CA ALA A 173 -15.36 -6.53 -0.28
C ALA A 173 -16.42 -5.42 -0.41
N VAL A 174 -15.98 -4.17 -0.50
CA VAL A 174 -16.90 -3.01 -0.67
C VAL A 174 -17.48 -2.93 -2.08
N THR A 175 -16.64 -3.13 -3.12
CA THR A 175 -17.05 -2.94 -4.52
C THR A 175 -17.67 -4.18 -5.15
N ASN A 176 -17.31 -5.39 -4.71
CA ASN A 176 -17.73 -6.66 -5.29
C ASN A 176 -18.56 -7.52 -4.34
N ASP A 177 -18.98 -6.96 -3.21
CA ASP A 177 -19.84 -7.62 -2.22
C ASP A 177 -19.26 -8.92 -1.60
N TRP A 178 -17.96 -8.98 -1.40
CA TRP A 178 -17.26 -10.12 -0.79
C TRP A 178 -17.41 -10.12 0.73
N LYS A 179 -18.64 -10.28 1.22
CA LYS A 179 -18.99 -10.12 2.63
C LYS A 179 -18.50 -11.23 3.56
N ASP A 180 -18.30 -12.43 3.00
CA ASP A 180 -18.03 -13.66 3.78
C ASP A 180 -16.54 -13.91 4.03
N PHE A 181 -15.67 -12.99 3.65
CA PHE A 181 -14.23 -13.11 3.85
C PHE A 181 -13.80 -12.44 5.15
N GLU A 182 -12.94 -13.09 5.92
CA GLU A 182 -12.26 -12.47 7.04
C GLU A 182 -11.43 -11.28 6.54
N HIS A 183 -11.50 -10.15 7.24
CA HIS A 183 -10.66 -9.00 6.96
C HIS A 183 -9.19 -9.38 7.11
N GLN A 184 -8.39 -9.10 6.10
CA GLN A 184 -6.97 -9.35 6.14
C GLN A 184 -6.28 -8.24 6.95
N ILE A 185 -5.48 -8.63 7.94
CA ILE A 185 -4.72 -7.70 8.77
C ILE A 185 -3.38 -7.45 8.07
N THR A 186 -3.07 -6.19 7.86
CA THR A 186 -1.80 -5.78 7.28
C THR A 186 -0.74 -5.55 8.35
N PHE A 187 0.52 -5.81 8.02
CA PHE A 187 1.64 -5.54 8.89
C PHE A 187 2.70 -4.69 8.18
N ASP A 188 3.47 -3.93 8.94
CA ASP A 188 4.51 -3.08 8.38
C ASP A 188 5.78 -3.88 8.11
N VAL A 189 5.96 -4.28 6.85
CA VAL A 189 7.10 -5.09 6.39
C VAL A 189 8.47 -4.40 6.54
N ARG A 190 8.51 -3.14 6.94
CA ARG A 190 9.75 -2.42 7.20
C ARG A 190 10.27 -2.63 8.63
N GLN A 191 9.41 -3.07 9.55
CA GLN A 191 9.84 -3.45 10.89
C GLN A 191 10.71 -4.72 10.83
N PRO A 192 11.79 -4.83 11.62
CA PRO A 192 12.78 -5.90 11.47
C PRO A 192 12.21 -7.31 11.55
N LYS A 193 11.29 -7.57 12.48
CA LYS A 193 10.66 -8.87 12.68
C LYS A 193 9.72 -9.24 11.53
N THR A 194 8.90 -8.28 11.10
CA THR A 194 8.02 -8.43 9.96
C THR A 194 8.79 -8.61 8.68
N LYS A 195 9.86 -7.85 8.51
CA LYS A 195 10.76 -7.96 7.37
C LYS A 195 11.36 -9.36 7.26
N GLU A 196 11.89 -9.89 8.35
CA GLU A 196 12.45 -11.25 8.38
C GLU A 196 11.40 -12.29 7.99
N PHE A 197 10.20 -12.19 8.57
CA PHE A 197 9.07 -13.07 8.23
C PHE A 197 8.72 -12.97 6.74
N SER A 198 8.56 -11.77 6.22
CA SER A 198 8.16 -11.53 4.81
C SER A 198 9.21 -12.04 3.83
N MET A 199 10.49 -11.87 4.11
CA MET A 199 11.58 -12.36 3.26
C MET A 199 11.63 -13.90 3.24
N LYS A 200 11.44 -14.56 4.39
CA LYS A 200 11.33 -16.03 4.46
C LYS A 200 10.11 -16.54 3.69
N ARG A 201 8.97 -15.87 3.84
CA ARG A 201 7.74 -16.21 3.14
C ARG A 201 7.87 -16.08 1.63
N LEU A 202 8.52 -15.00 1.13
CA LEU A 202 8.79 -14.83 -0.29
C LEU A 202 9.68 -15.95 -0.84
N ARG A 203 10.76 -16.29 -0.14
CA ARG A 203 11.64 -17.39 -0.55
C ARG A 203 10.89 -18.71 -0.64
N LYS A 204 10.11 -19.01 0.40
CA LYS A 204 9.27 -20.20 0.42
C LYS A 204 8.26 -20.22 -0.74
N PHE A 205 7.63 -19.08 -1.04
CA PHE A 205 6.72 -18.97 -2.18
C PHE A 205 7.44 -19.30 -3.50
N CYS A 206 8.64 -18.76 -3.69
CA CYS A 206 9.42 -19.04 -4.89
C CYS A 206 9.79 -20.52 -5.03
N GLU A 207 10.12 -21.19 -3.92
CA GLU A 207 10.49 -22.61 -3.86
C GLU A 207 9.27 -23.52 -4.10
N ASP A 208 8.12 -23.19 -3.50
CA ASP A 208 6.88 -23.95 -3.63
C ASP A 208 6.26 -23.85 -5.06
N HIS A 209 6.63 -22.80 -5.84
CA HIS A 209 6.11 -22.55 -7.19
C HIS A 209 7.22 -22.59 -8.25
N PRO A 210 7.89 -23.73 -8.47
CA PRO A 210 9.02 -23.82 -9.40
C PRO A 210 8.64 -23.51 -10.85
N TYR A 211 7.36 -23.68 -11.22
CA TYR A 211 6.83 -23.39 -12.56
C TYR A 211 6.68 -21.89 -12.84
N VAL A 212 6.66 -21.04 -11.80
CA VAL A 212 6.55 -19.59 -11.96
C VAL A 212 7.88 -19.00 -12.45
N ASN A 213 7.83 -18.22 -13.53
CA ASN A 213 8.99 -17.57 -14.10
C ASN A 213 9.15 -16.11 -13.64
N VAL A 214 8.05 -15.43 -13.36
CA VAL A 214 8.02 -14.03 -12.97
C VAL A 214 7.18 -13.84 -11.73
N ILE A 215 7.78 -13.27 -10.70
CA ILE A 215 7.04 -12.79 -9.52
C ILE A 215 6.55 -11.37 -9.84
N ARG A 216 5.24 -11.22 -9.90
CA ARG A 216 4.58 -9.95 -10.17
C ARG A 216 4.12 -9.34 -8.85
N TYR A 217 4.88 -8.39 -8.34
CA TYR A 217 4.51 -7.65 -7.13
C TYR A 217 3.37 -6.69 -7.45
N THR A 218 2.29 -6.80 -6.70
CA THR A 218 1.20 -5.81 -6.79
C THR A 218 1.53 -4.59 -5.96
N THR A 219 2.10 -4.83 -4.77
CA THR A 219 2.62 -3.77 -3.89
C THR A 219 3.85 -4.32 -3.16
N PHE A 220 4.84 -3.50 -2.88
CA PHE A 220 5.90 -3.86 -1.94
C PHE A 220 5.47 -3.61 -0.49
N PHE A 221 4.66 -2.61 -0.31
CA PHE A 221 3.83 -2.37 0.86
C PHE A 221 2.62 -1.54 0.37
N HIS A 222 1.77 -1.06 1.27
CA HIS A 222 0.58 -0.36 0.82
C HIS A 222 0.93 0.96 0.11
N GLN A 223 0.54 1.06 -1.15
CA GLN A 223 0.67 2.26 -1.97
C GLN A 223 -0.42 3.29 -1.66
N PHE A 224 -1.45 2.91 -0.92
CA PHE A 224 -2.52 3.80 -0.53
C PHE A 224 -3.10 3.39 0.82
N THR A 225 -3.66 4.37 1.52
CA THR A 225 -4.41 4.19 2.76
C THR A 225 -5.83 4.62 2.53
N LEU A 226 -6.77 3.77 2.89
CA LEU A 226 -8.18 4.09 2.91
C LEU A 226 -8.65 4.21 4.35
N MET A 227 -9.44 5.24 4.63
CA MET A 227 -10.16 5.38 5.88
C MET A 227 -11.66 5.36 5.60
N PHE A 228 -12.39 4.62 6.41
CA PHE A 228 -13.81 4.42 6.27
C PHE A 228 -14.57 5.04 7.45
N ASP A 229 -15.74 5.61 7.14
CA ASP A 229 -16.65 6.10 8.16
C ASP A 229 -17.41 4.94 8.86
N GLU A 230 -18.22 5.27 9.85
CA GLU A 230 -19.03 4.31 10.63
C GLU A 230 -19.97 3.46 9.75
N LEU A 231 -20.28 3.93 8.56
CA LEU A 231 -21.11 3.23 7.56
C LEU A 231 -20.26 2.48 6.54
N LYS A 232 -18.94 2.34 6.79
CA LYS A 232 -17.96 1.74 5.88
C LYS A 232 -17.88 2.42 4.51
N ARG A 233 -18.19 3.71 4.43
CA ARG A 233 -18.01 4.52 3.24
C ARG A 233 -16.62 5.15 3.29
N GLU A 234 -15.99 5.27 2.13
CA GLU A 234 -14.69 5.89 1.99
C GLU A 234 -14.73 7.36 2.48
N LYS A 235 -13.88 7.68 3.43
CA LYS A 235 -13.75 9.01 4.02
C LYS A 235 -12.49 9.73 3.54
N PHE A 236 -11.43 8.98 3.31
CA PHE A 236 -10.13 9.51 2.92
C PHE A 236 -9.32 8.46 2.16
N VAL A 237 -8.58 8.92 1.15
CA VAL A 237 -7.61 8.10 0.40
C VAL A 237 -6.27 8.82 0.37
N ASP A 238 -5.25 8.18 0.87
CA ASP A 238 -3.86 8.54 0.62
C ASP A 238 -3.26 7.58 -0.42
N TRP A 239 -3.19 8.04 -1.65
CA TRP A 239 -2.73 7.24 -2.78
C TRP A 239 -1.24 6.88 -2.73
N TYR A 240 -0.46 7.58 -1.94
CA TYR A 240 0.97 7.34 -1.80
C TYR A 240 1.33 6.55 -0.55
N GLY A 241 0.36 6.32 0.34
CA GLY A 241 0.57 5.63 1.60
C GLY A 241 1.43 6.38 2.61
N TYR A 242 1.62 7.70 2.46
CA TYR A 242 2.46 8.49 3.37
C TYR A 242 1.85 8.65 4.76
N SER A 243 0.53 8.58 4.88
CA SER A 243 -0.15 8.54 6.16
C SER A 243 -0.17 7.16 6.81
N ALA A 244 0.18 6.12 6.04
CA ALA A 244 0.37 4.76 6.53
C ALA A 244 1.84 4.43 6.78
N SER A 245 2.11 3.29 7.41
CA SER A 245 3.46 2.84 7.71
C SER A 245 4.24 3.87 8.55
N VAL A 246 3.59 4.41 9.55
CA VAL A 246 4.09 5.42 10.49
C VAL A 246 4.28 4.83 11.89
N SER A 247 4.62 3.55 11.98
CA SER A 247 4.90 2.93 13.27
C SER A 247 6.01 3.67 14.02
N PRO A 248 6.01 3.65 15.37
CA PRO A 248 7.07 4.27 16.16
C PRO A 248 8.47 3.92 15.70
N TYR A 249 8.71 2.66 15.34
CA TYR A 249 10.00 2.22 14.81
C TYR A 249 10.42 3.01 13.56
N ILE A 250 9.53 3.14 12.58
CA ILE A 250 9.81 3.85 11.32
C ILE A 250 9.98 5.36 11.57
N LEU A 251 9.18 5.92 12.46
CA LEU A 251 9.29 7.34 12.82
C LEU A 251 10.61 7.64 13.53
N GLU A 252 11.10 6.73 14.38
CA GLU A 252 12.42 6.85 15.00
C GLU A 252 13.56 6.77 13.98
N GLN A 253 13.43 5.90 12.96
CA GLN A 253 14.40 5.85 11.86
C GLN A 253 14.41 7.15 11.06
N PHE A 254 13.22 7.72 10.79
CA PHE A 254 13.12 9.04 10.16
C PHE A 254 13.83 10.11 10.99
N GLU A 255 13.53 10.22 12.29
CA GLU A 255 14.17 11.20 13.19
C GLU A 255 15.70 11.08 13.19
N GLN A 256 16.22 9.86 13.16
CA GLN A 256 17.67 9.61 13.09
C GLN A 256 18.27 10.06 11.76
N GLU A 257 17.58 9.85 10.64
CA GLU A 257 18.07 10.23 9.30
C GLU A 257 18.05 11.76 9.11
N VAL A 258 16.98 12.42 9.52
CA VAL A 258 16.81 13.87 9.26
C VAL A 258 17.34 14.77 10.36
N GLY A 259 17.54 14.26 11.58
CA GLY A 259 18.10 14.99 12.71
C GLY A 259 17.10 15.87 13.47
N TYR A 260 15.80 15.69 13.28
CA TYR A 260 14.75 16.38 14.03
C TYR A 260 13.56 15.45 14.32
N LYS A 261 12.75 15.79 15.34
CA LYS A 261 11.61 14.98 15.76
C LYS A 261 10.48 15.02 14.74
N PHE A 262 9.87 13.85 14.52
CA PHE A 262 8.66 13.75 13.73
C PHE A 262 7.48 14.39 14.45
N ARG A 263 6.59 15.00 13.67
CA ARG A 263 5.29 15.49 14.13
C ARG A 263 4.20 15.04 13.18
N PRO A 264 3.02 14.65 13.70
CA PRO A 264 1.85 14.34 12.87
C PRO A 264 1.52 15.46 11.87
N GLU A 265 1.79 16.72 12.24
CA GLU A 265 1.56 17.88 11.39
C GLU A 265 2.41 17.91 10.10
N PHE A 266 3.43 17.07 9.99
CA PHE A 266 4.16 16.90 8.72
C PHE A 266 3.31 16.20 7.67
N ILE A 267 2.40 15.32 8.10
CA ILE A 267 1.44 14.62 7.23
C ILE A 267 0.11 15.37 7.20
N ILE A 268 -0.33 15.92 8.34
CA ILE A 268 -1.63 16.57 8.53
C ILE A 268 -1.40 18.08 8.64
N ASP A 269 -1.09 18.71 7.53
CA ASP A 269 -0.76 20.13 7.45
C ASP A 269 -1.98 21.02 7.68
N GLN A 270 -1.98 21.76 8.80
CA GLN A 270 -3.04 22.71 9.19
C GLN A 270 -4.45 22.08 9.24
N GLY A 271 -4.52 20.83 9.66
CA GLY A 271 -5.79 20.09 9.78
C GLY A 271 -6.29 19.43 8.51
N TYR A 272 -5.44 19.37 7.48
CA TYR A 272 -5.74 18.68 6.23
C TYR A 272 -4.62 17.72 5.85
N TYR A 273 -4.97 16.51 5.47
CA TYR A 273 -3.98 15.55 4.99
C TYR A 273 -3.25 16.09 3.75
N ASN A 274 -1.93 15.99 3.74
CA ASN A 274 -1.14 16.30 2.58
C ASN A 274 -1.49 15.36 1.41
N ASN A 275 -1.53 15.91 0.22
CA ASN A 275 -1.82 15.21 -1.03
C ASN A 275 -1.19 15.95 -2.22
N GLN A 276 -1.33 15.39 -3.42
CA GLN A 276 -0.75 15.94 -4.65
C GLN A 276 -1.27 17.35 -5.04
N TYR A 277 -2.35 17.84 -4.43
CA TYR A 277 -2.92 19.15 -4.72
C TYR A 277 -2.47 20.23 -3.73
N ARG A 278 -1.72 19.87 -2.70
CA ARG A 278 -1.19 20.82 -1.71
C ARG A 278 0.28 21.08 -1.99
N VAL A 279 0.74 22.31 -1.71
CA VAL A 279 2.16 22.63 -1.75
C VAL A 279 2.82 21.96 -0.54
N PRO A 280 3.69 20.97 -0.75
CA PRO A 280 4.28 20.23 0.36
C PRO A 280 5.26 21.09 1.17
N SER A 281 5.19 20.99 2.50
CA SER A 281 6.19 21.56 3.40
C SER A 281 7.56 20.90 3.19
N LYS A 282 8.62 21.49 3.77
CA LYS A 282 9.95 20.88 3.76
C LYS A 282 9.94 19.53 4.48
N GLU A 283 9.32 19.50 5.64
CA GLU A 283 9.21 18.30 6.51
C GLU A 283 8.46 17.16 5.82
N PHE A 284 7.37 17.48 5.12
CA PHE A 284 6.67 16.49 4.32
C PHE A 284 7.52 15.94 3.16
N LYS A 285 8.27 16.80 2.47
CA LYS A 285 9.22 16.38 1.43
C LYS A 285 10.32 15.47 1.98
N ASP A 286 10.87 15.81 3.15
CA ASP A 286 11.88 14.99 3.82
C ASP A 286 11.28 13.61 4.20
N PHE A 287 10.04 13.58 4.71
CA PHE A 287 9.34 12.35 5.03
C PHE A 287 9.04 11.51 3.78
N GLN A 288 8.58 12.12 2.69
CA GLN A 288 8.40 11.44 1.41
C GLN A 288 9.72 10.84 0.88
N ALA A 289 10.82 11.60 0.98
CA ALA A 289 12.13 11.13 0.54
C ALA A 289 12.62 9.94 1.38
N PHE A 290 12.42 9.99 2.69
CA PHE A 290 12.70 8.88 3.60
C PHE A 290 11.86 7.65 3.23
N GLN A 291 10.55 7.79 3.07
CA GLN A 291 9.65 6.70 2.68
C GLN A 291 10.10 6.03 1.37
N ARG A 292 10.42 6.82 0.34
CA ARG A 292 10.91 6.27 -0.94
C ARG A 292 12.15 5.43 -0.77
N LYS A 293 13.13 5.89 0.01
CA LYS A 293 14.38 5.16 0.26
C LYS A 293 14.12 3.84 1.00
N GLU A 294 13.29 3.88 2.03
CA GLU A 294 12.98 2.67 2.80
C GLU A 294 12.22 1.62 1.96
N VAL A 295 11.29 2.07 1.12
CA VAL A 295 10.59 1.17 0.18
C VAL A 295 11.55 0.61 -0.85
N ALA A 296 12.42 1.45 -1.42
CA ALA A 296 13.39 1.00 -2.41
C ALA A 296 14.37 -0.04 -1.84
N LYS A 297 14.83 0.13 -0.59
CA LYS A 297 15.64 -0.87 0.11
C LYS A 297 14.90 -2.19 0.27
N LEU A 298 13.66 -2.15 0.77
CA LEU A 298 12.81 -3.33 0.90
C LEU A 298 12.59 -4.02 -0.45
N ALA A 299 12.19 -3.25 -1.46
CA ALA A 299 11.96 -3.74 -2.79
C ALA A 299 13.21 -4.42 -3.37
N LYS A 300 14.39 -3.81 -3.18
CA LYS A 300 15.64 -4.41 -3.61
C LYS A 300 15.91 -5.76 -2.97
N GLU A 301 15.72 -5.90 -1.67
CA GLU A 301 15.90 -7.18 -0.98
C GLU A 301 14.95 -8.26 -1.51
N MET A 302 13.68 -7.90 -1.75
CA MET A 302 12.71 -8.83 -2.34
C MET A 302 13.08 -9.23 -3.77
N VAL A 303 13.56 -8.28 -4.57
CA VAL A 303 14.02 -8.55 -5.94
C VAL A 303 15.26 -9.44 -5.92
N ASP A 304 16.21 -9.18 -5.03
CA ASP A 304 17.41 -10.02 -4.88
C ASP A 304 17.04 -11.47 -4.54
N ILE A 305 16.12 -11.69 -3.59
CA ILE A 305 15.59 -13.03 -3.26
C ILE A 305 14.94 -13.69 -4.48
N THR A 306 14.16 -12.94 -5.24
CA THR A 306 13.50 -13.43 -6.45
C THR A 306 14.51 -13.90 -7.47
N HIS A 307 15.58 -13.13 -7.69
CA HIS A 307 16.68 -13.48 -8.60
C HIS A 307 17.48 -14.69 -8.09
N GLU A 308 17.76 -14.80 -6.79
CA GLU A 308 18.41 -15.97 -6.19
C GLU A 308 17.61 -17.25 -6.43
N CYS A 309 16.27 -17.15 -6.48
CA CYS A 309 15.38 -18.25 -6.85
C CYS A 309 15.28 -18.49 -8.37
N GLY A 310 16.05 -17.79 -9.18
CA GLY A 310 16.07 -17.95 -10.64
C GLY A 310 14.84 -17.39 -11.36
N LYS A 311 14.12 -16.45 -10.74
CA LYS A 311 12.91 -15.85 -11.29
C LYS A 311 13.12 -14.37 -11.63
N GLU A 312 12.29 -13.84 -12.53
CA GLU A 312 12.25 -12.40 -12.79
C GLU A 312 11.32 -11.70 -11.80
N ALA A 313 11.62 -10.44 -11.51
CA ALA A 313 10.83 -9.57 -10.66
C ALA A 313 10.13 -8.49 -11.49
N MET A 314 8.80 -8.39 -11.37
CA MET A 314 8.00 -7.38 -12.05
C MET A 314 7.17 -6.60 -11.05
N MET A 315 7.06 -5.28 -11.22
CA MET A 315 6.18 -4.43 -10.42
C MET A 315 4.95 -4.00 -11.20
N PHE A 316 3.78 -4.13 -10.60
CA PHE A 316 2.53 -3.53 -11.09
C PHE A 316 2.33 -2.13 -10.50
N LEU A 317 2.28 -1.13 -11.37
CA LEU A 317 2.24 0.29 -10.97
C LEU A 317 0.80 0.84 -10.79
N GLY A 318 -0.22 0.03 -10.98
CA GLY A 318 -1.61 0.49 -10.87
C GLY A 318 -2.09 1.36 -12.05
N ASP A 319 -3.26 1.92 -11.90
CA ASP A 319 -4.00 2.50 -13.04
C ASP A 319 -3.73 4.00 -13.26
N HIS A 320 -3.42 4.78 -12.22
CA HIS A 320 -3.36 6.24 -12.32
C HIS A 320 -2.09 6.86 -11.76
N TRP A 321 -1.11 6.07 -11.30
CA TRP A 321 0.04 6.55 -10.52
C TRP A 321 1.37 6.42 -11.23
N ILE A 322 1.34 6.09 -12.51
CA ILE A 322 2.54 5.89 -13.30
C ILE A 322 3.36 7.19 -13.33
N GLY A 323 4.59 7.09 -12.88
CA GLY A 323 5.51 8.22 -12.80
C GLY A 323 5.35 9.08 -11.53
N THR A 324 4.46 8.68 -10.61
CA THR A 324 4.27 9.36 -9.32
C THR A 324 4.44 8.43 -8.12
N GLU A 325 4.92 7.23 -8.36
CA GLU A 325 5.13 6.21 -7.34
C GLU A 325 6.11 6.68 -6.27
N PRO A 326 5.89 6.30 -5.00
CA PRO A 326 6.68 6.80 -3.87
C PRO A 326 8.18 6.56 -3.97
N PHE A 327 8.60 5.53 -4.71
CA PHE A 327 10.02 5.15 -4.80
C PHE A 327 10.72 5.63 -6.08
N MET A 328 10.14 6.54 -6.86
CA MET A 328 10.87 7.32 -7.86
C MET A 328 11.70 8.41 -7.15
N PRO A 329 12.95 8.66 -7.52
CA PRO A 329 13.72 8.16 -8.67
C PRO A 329 14.55 6.90 -8.41
N GLU A 330 14.33 6.19 -7.32
CA GLU A 330 15.13 5.05 -6.85
C GLU A 330 14.90 3.76 -7.68
N PHE A 331 13.99 3.76 -8.64
CA PHE A 331 13.63 2.59 -9.45
C PHE A 331 14.82 1.80 -10.00
N LYS A 332 15.81 2.51 -10.54
CA LYS A 332 16.99 1.87 -11.16
C LYS A 332 17.85 1.08 -10.16
N GLU A 333 17.74 1.39 -8.87
CA GLU A 333 18.53 0.78 -7.80
C GLU A 333 17.86 -0.48 -7.26
N ILE A 334 16.55 -0.64 -7.49
CA ILE A 334 15.76 -1.79 -7.05
C ILE A 334 16.17 -3.06 -7.81
N GLY A 335 16.51 -2.94 -9.10
CA GLY A 335 16.93 -4.08 -9.92
C GLY A 335 15.77 -4.88 -10.50
N LEU A 336 14.57 -4.29 -10.61
CA LEU A 336 13.42 -4.91 -11.28
C LEU A 336 13.75 -5.30 -12.73
N ASP A 337 13.26 -6.46 -13.17
CA ASP A 337 13.33 -6.85 -14.56
C ASP A 337 12.29 -6.14 -15.41
N ALA A 338 11.11 -5.89 -14.85
CA ALA A 338 10.02 -5.29 -15.57
C ALA A 338 9.09 -4.47 -14.69
N VAL A 339 8.34 -3.61 -15.34
CA VAL A 339 7.16 -2.94 -14.76
C VAL A 339 5.98 -3.11 -15.71
N VAL A 340 4.78 -3.16 -15.14
CA VAL A 340 3.52 -3.16 -15.87
C VAL A 340 2.62 -2.06 -15.33
N GLY A 341 2.00 -1.30 -16.23
CA GLY A 341 1.08 -0.24 -15.86
C GLY A 341 -0.10 -0.16 -16.81
N SER A 342 -1.21 0.40 -16.33
CA SER A 342 -2.40 0.58 -17.15
C SER A 342 -2.21 1.71 -18.14
N VAL A 343 -2.54 1.45 -19.40
CA VAL A 343 -2.43 2.40 -20.50
C VAL A 343 -3.78 3.04 -20.75
N GLY A 344 -3.93 4.30 -20.34
CA GLY A 344 -5.11 5.12 -20.62
C GLY A 344 -4.98 5.96 -21.90
N ASN A 345 -3.76 6.27 -22.28
CA ASN A 345 -3.45 7.10 -23.46
C ASN A 345 -1.95 7.02 -23.81
N GLY A 346 -1.55 7.69 -24.89
CA GLY A 346 -0.15 7.68 -25.33
C GLY A 346 0.84 8.30 -24.34
N SER A 347 0.40 9.20 -23.46
CA SER A 347 1.26 9.79 -22.43
C SER A 347 1.57 8.76 -21.32
N THR A 348 0.59 7.98 -20.88
CA THR A 348 0.81 6.92 -19.89
C THR A 348 1.71 5.83 -20.44
N LEU A 349 1.54 5.44 -21.72
CA LEU A 349 2.44 4.48 -22.36
C LEU A 349 3.88 5.00 -22.37
N ARG A 350 4.09 6.28 -22.65
CA ARG A 350 5.42 6.89 -22.64
C ARG A 350 6.02 6.88 -21.23
N LEU A 351 5.25 7.26 -20.21
CA LEU A 351 5.69 7.23 -18.81
C LEU A 351 6.14 5.83 -18.40
N ILE A 352 5.38 4.78 -18.78
CA ILE A 352 5.77 3.40 -18.50
C ILE A 352 7.08 3.06 -19.21
N SER A 353 7.23 3.43 -20.50
CA SER A 353 8.42 3.08 -21.29
C SER A 353 9.68 3.83 -20.85
N ASP A 354 9.52 4.97 -20.20
CA ASP A 354 10.64 5.81 -19.75
C ASP A 354 11.12 5.46 -18.32
N ILE A 355 10.50 4.48 -17.64
CA ILE A 355 10.94 4.04 -16.31
C ILE A 355 12.36 3.48 -16.38
N PRO A 356 13.29 4.04 -15.60
CA PRO A 356 14.70 3.66 -15.69
C PRO A 356 15.00 2.32 -15.01
N GLY A 357 16.04 1.62 -15.47
CA GLY A 357 16.61 0.46 -14.80
C GLY A 357 15.87 -0.86 -15.03
N VAL A 358 14.80 -0.88 -15.82
CA VAL A 358 14.06 -2.10 -16.16
C VAL A 358 14.47 -2.64 -17.54
N LYS A 359 14.40 -3.96 -17.72
CA LYS A 359 14.75 -4.64 -18.98
C LYS A 359 13.62 -4.53 -20.02
N TYR A 360 12.37 -4.51 -19.55
CA TYR A 360 11.18 -4.36 -20.41
C TYR A 360 10.02 -3.75 -19.63
N THR A 361 9.07 -3.20 -20.35
CA THR A 361 7.85 -2.63 -19.82
C THR A 361 6.64 -3.28 -20.47
N GLU A 362 5.55 -3.41 -19.72
CA GLU A 362 4.30 -4.00 -20.17
C GLU A 362 3.16 -2.98 -20.02
N GLY A 363 2.41 -2.74 -21.09
CA GLY A 363 1.21 -1.92 -21.05
C GLY A 363 -0.02 -2.80 -20.85
N ARG A 364 -0.80 -2.55 -19.80
CA ARG A 364 -2.10 -3.16 -19.58
C ARG A 364 -3.16 -2.33 -20.28
N PHE A 365 -3.81 -2.92 -21.28
CA PHE A 365 -4.95 -2.29 -21.95
C PHE A 365 -6.20 -2.43 -21.09
N LEU A 366 -6.87 -1.32 -20.83
CA LEU A 366 -8.11 -1.30 -20.06
C LEU A 366 -9.31 -1.66 -20.96
N PRO A 367 -10.39 -2.22 -20.42
CA PRO A 367 -11.55 -2.66 -21.20
C PRO A 367 -12.17 -1.60 -22.10
N TYR A 368 -12.13 -0.33 -21.70
CA TYR A 368 -12.70 0.76 -22.50
C TYR A 368 -11.98 1.05 -23.85
N PHE A 369 -10.80 0.46 -24.05
CA PHE A 369 -10.18 0.45 -25.40
C PHE A 369 -10.84 -0.53 -26.37
N PHE A 370 -11.67 -1.43 -25.86
CA PHE A 370 -12.32 -2.49 -26.62
C PHE A 370 -13.81 -2.53 -26.29
N PRO A 371 -14.57 -1.43 -26.58
CA PRO A 371 -15.97 -1.32 -26.15
C PRO A 371 -16.89 -2.39 -26.73
N ASP A 372 -16.51 -2.98 -27.87
CA ASP A 372 -17.31 -3.99 -28.57
C ASP A 372 -17.01 -5.43 -28.13
N THR A 373 -16.11 -5.64 -27.14
CA THR A 373 -15.69 -6.97 -26.69
C THR A 373 -16.19 -7.32 -25.31
N PHE A 374 -16.96 -6.42 -24.67
CA PHE A 374 -17.51 -6.62 -23.32
C PHE A 374 -18.99 -6.32 -23.27
#